data_16d9440be35c8a8f6c880d3323714be3
#
_entry.id   16d9440be35c8a8f6c880d3323714be3
#
_cell.length_a   1.000
_cell.length_b   1.000
_cell.length_c   1.000
_cell.angle_alpha   90.00
_cell.angle_beta   90.00
_cell.angle_gamma   90.00
#
_symmetry.space_group_name_H-M   'P 1'
#
loop_
_entity.id
_entity.type
_entity.pdbx_description
1 polymer ?
#
loop_
_entity_poly.entity_id
_entity_poly.type
_entity_poly.pdbx_seq_one_letter_code
_entity_poly.pdbx_strand_id
1 'polypeptide(L)'
;KGYAKKLEEYGLYTMGDIARCSIGKANELYNEDLLYRLFGINAELLIDHAWGYEPCTMEMVKAYKPETNSVCSGQVLHCPYDFEKAKLVVKEMTDQMVLDLVDKKLVTDQIVLTVGYDIENLNNADRKKQYHGEVTIDRYGRRIPKHAHGTTNLKRQTSSTKMITDAVIELYDRIVDRNLLVRRINITAN
;
A
#
# COMPACT_ATOMS: atom_id res chain seq x y z
N LYS A 1 2.60 14.12 0.70
CA LYS A 1 3.94 14.40 1.31
C LYS A 1 5.08 14.32 0.28
N GLY A 2 5.12 13.35 -0.65
CA GLY A 2 6.21 13.23 -1.62
C GLY A 2 6.29 14.39 -2.61
N TYR A 3 5.16 14.83 -3.14
CA TYR A 3 5.10 15.97 -4.05
C TYR A 3 5.55 17.27 -3.37
N ALA A 4 5.01 17.58 -2.19
CA ALA A 4 5.37 18.79 -1.45
C ALA A 4 6.87 18.85 -1.19
N LYS A 5 7.49 17.77 -0.69
CA LYS A 5 8.94 17.74 -0.44
C LYS A 5 9.77 18.03 -1.69
N LYS A 6 9.39 17.46 -2.85
CA LYS A 6 10.11 17.74 -4.11
C LYS A 6 9.95 19.18 -4.55
N LEU A 7 8.76 19.78 -4.37
CA LEU A 7 8.50 21.18 -4.70
C LEU A 7 9.26 22.14 -3.78
N GLU A 8 9.31 21.84 -2.48
CA GLU A 8 10.04 22.60 -1.48
C GLU A 8 11.54 22.69 -1.77
N GLU A 9 12.15 21.65 -2.37
CA GLU A 9 13.54 21.64 -2.82
C GLU A 9 13.81 22.70 -3.91
N TYR A 10 12.77 23.14 -4.61
CA TYR A 10 12.81 24.21 -5.63
C TYR A 10 12.17 25.51 -5.15
N GLY A 11 11.86 25.65 -3.86
CA GLY A 11 11.25 26.86 -3.32
C GLY A 11 9.79 27.08 -3.70
N LEU A 12 9.10 26.05 -4.20
CA LEU A 12 7.68 26.08 -4.55
C LEU A 12 6.85 25.57 -3.36
N TYR A 13 6.25 26.46 -2.61
CA TYR A 13 5.55 26.15 -1.35
C TYR A 13 4.03 26.19 -1.45
N THR A 14 3.49 26.91 -2.44
CA THR A 14 2.05 27.12 -2.61
C THR A 14 1.56 26.70 -3.99
N MET A 15 0.25 26.46 -4.12
CA MET A 15 -0.36 26.23 -5.44
C MET A 15 -0.15 27.44 -6.36
N GLY A 16 -0.14 28.67 -5.82
CA GLY A 16 0.18 29.87 -6.58
C GLY A 16 1.62 29.89 -7.14
N ASP A 17 2.58 29.29 -6.45
CA ASP A 17 3.96 29.15 -6.94
C ASP A 17 4.00 28.18 -8.12
N ILE A 18 3.23 27.08 -8.05
CA ILE A 18 3.10 26.09 -9.14
C ILE A 18 2.43 26.74 -10.36
N ALA A 19 1.34 27.47 -10.16
CA ALA A 19 0.66 28.17 -11.23
C ALA A 19 1.58 29.19 -11.92
N ARG A 20 2.33 29.98 -11.16
CA ARG A 20 3.33 30.91 -11.73
C ARG A 20 4.47 30.18 -12.44
N CYS A 21 4.95 29.06 -11.90
CA CYS A 21 5.96 28.22 -12.53
C CYS A 21 5.48 27.72 -13.90
N SER A 22 4.23 27.28 -14.03
CA SER A 22 3.69 26.70 -15.26
C SER A 22 3.66 27.66 -16.46
N ILE A 23 3.68 28.98 -16.23
CA ILE A 23 3.70 30.01 -17.29
C ILE A 23 5.07 30.65 -17.50
N GLY A 24 6.11 30.13 -16.86
CA GLY A 24 7.48 30.58 -17.03
C GLY A 24 7.99 30.31 -18.46
N LYS A 25 8.94 31.13 -18.92
CA LYS A 25 9.51 30.98 -20.27
C LYS A 25 10.42 29.75 -20.33
N ALA A 26 10.53 29.14 -21.51
CA ALA A 26 11.33 27.95 -21.73
C ALA A 26 12.82 28.08 -21.36
N ASN A 27 13.35 29.30 -21.32
CA ASN A 27 14.75 29.58 -20.94
C ASN A 27 14.90 29.90 -19.42
N GLU A 28 13.83 29.90 -18.67
CA GLU A 28 13.83 30.13 -17.21
C GLU A 28 13.91 28.81 -16.47
N LEU A 29 14.43 28.84 -15.21
CA LEU A 29 14.49 27.66 -14.36
C LEU A 29 13.08 27.20 -13.94
N TYR A 30 12.21 28.17 -13.65
CA TYR A 30 10.82 27.93 -13.22
C TYR A 30 9.92 28.01 -14.45
N ASN A 31 9.64 26.87 -15.02
CA ASN A 31 8.76 26.70 -16.17
C ASN A 31 8.03 25.36 -16.10
N GLU A 32 7.19 25.08 -17.06
CA GLU A 32 6.43 23.85 -17.16
C GLU A 32 7.33 22.60 -17.24
N ASP A 33 8.45 22.68 -17.95
CA ASP A 33 9.40 21.57 -18.09
C ASP A 33 9.99 21.12 -16.75
N LEU A 34 10.17 22.04 -15.80
CA LEU A 34 10.58 21.68 -14.44
C LEU A 34 9.54 20.76 -13.78
N LEU A 35 8.25 21.11 -13.88
CA LEU A 35 7.18 20.32 -13.29
C LEU A 35 7.06 18.94 -13.94
N TYR A 36 7.19 18.86 -15.27
CA TYR A 36 7.22 17.59 -15.98
C TYR A 36 8.43 16.71 -15.62
N ARG A 37 9.60 17.29 -15.43
CA ARG A 37 10.79 16.55 -14.94
C ARG A 37 10.57 15.94 -13.56
N LEU A 38 9.87 16.66 -12.67
CA LEU A 38 9.64 16.23 -11.31
C LEU A 38 8.53 15.17 -11.18
N PHE A 39 7.48 15.27 -12.02
CA PHE A 39 6.23 14.52 -11.82
C PHE A 39 5.74 13.77 -13.06
N GLY A 40 6.40 13.91 -14.20
CA GLY A 40 5.94 13.31 -15.46
C GLY A 40 4.56 13.83 -15.83
N ILE A 41 3.73 12.98 -16.41
CA ILE A 41 2.35 13.32 -16.84
C ILE A 41 1.47 13.87 -15.69
N ASN A 42 1.77 13.53 -14.45
CA ASN A 42 1.04 14.07 -13.30
C ASN A 42 1.25 15.58 -13.10
N ALA A 43 2.20 16.19 -13.80
CA ALA A 43 2.38 17.65 -13.82
C ALA A 43 1.13 18.36 -14.37
N GLU A 44 0.46 17.80 -15.38
CA GLU A 44 -0.77 18.37 -15.95
C GLU A 44 -1.84 18.55 -14.89
N LEU A 45 -2.17 17.48 -14.14
CA LEU A 45 -3.15 17.55 -13.06
C LEU A 45 -2.75 18.53 -11.96
N LEU A 46 -1.45 18.58 -11.65
CA LEU A 46 -0.94 19.50 -10.64
C LEU A 46 -1.08 20.96 -11.07
N ILE A 47 -0.82 21.26 -12.36
CA ILE A 47 -0.96 22.59 -12.96
C ILE A 47 -2.44 22.99 -13.00
N ASP A 48 -3.31 22.12 -13.51
CA ASP A 48 -4.76 22.34 -13.57
C ASP A 48 -5.30 22.70 -12.19
N HIS A 49 -5.00 21.88 -11.18
CA HIS A 49 -5.43 22.15 -9.81
C HIS A 49 -4.81 23.45 -9.24
N ALA A 50 -3.58 23.79 -9.63
CA ALA A 50 -2.96 25.05 -9.21
C ALA A 50 -3.68 26.28 -9.77
N TRP A 51 -4.29 26.15 -10.96
CA TRP A 51 -5.15 27.15 -11.57
C TRP A 51 -6.61 27.06 -11.11
N GLY A 52 -6.96 26.14 -10.23
CA GLY A 52 -8.31 25.92 -9.74
C GLY A 52 -9.22 25.16 -10.72
N TYR A 53 -8.63 24.47 -11.69
CA TYR A 53 -9.36 23.64 -12.64
C TYR A 53 -9.36 22.17 -12.21
N GLU A 54 -10.55 21.56 -12.12
CA GLU A 54 -10.74 20.13 -11.88
C GLU A 54 -11.52 19.52 -13.04
N PRO A 55 -10.83 18.83 -13.97
CA PRO A 55 -11.49 18.24 -15.15
C PRO A 55 -12.33 17.01 -14.82
N CYS A 56 -12.07 16.35 -13.70
CA CYS A 56 -12.75 15.10 -13.34
C CYS A 56 -14.04 15.39 -12.57
N THR A 57 -15.17 15.03 -13.14
CA THR A 57 -16.48 15.16 -12.50
C THR A 57 -16.83 13.91 -11.68
N MET A 58 -17.74 14.07 -10.69
CA MET A 58 -18.27 12.94 -9.93
C MET A 58 -18.99 11.92 -10.81
N GLU A 59 -19.52 12.35 -11.94
CA GLU A 59 -20.16 11.48 -12.91
C GLU A 59 -19.12 10.58 -13.61
N MET A 60 -17.99 11.16 -14.01
CA MET A 60 -16.86 10.40 -14.57
C MET A 60 -16.29 9.40 -13.56
N VAL A 61 -16.14 9.79 -12.29
CA VAL A 61 -15.69 8.89 -11.22
C VAL A 61 -16.64 7.70 -11.05
N LYS A 62 -17.96 7.95 -11.07
CA LYS A 62 -18.97 6.87 -10.97
C LYS A 62 -19.02 5.96 -12.21
N ALA A 63 -18.74 6.52 -13.37
CA ALA A 63 -18.73 5.77 -14.63
C ALA A 63 -17.42 4.97 -14.83
N TYR A 64 -16.36 5.29 -14.11
CA TYR A 64 -15.07 4.62 -14.23
C TYR A 64 -15.15 3.15 -13.85
N LYS A 65 -14.71 2.29 -14.75
CA LYS A 65 -14.55 0.84 -14.51
C LYS A 65 -13.07 0.51 -14.59
N PRO A 66 -12.45 0.03 -13.50
CA PRO A 66 -11.05 -0.36 -13.54
C PRO A 66 -10.83 -1.53 -14.50
N GLU A 67 -9.70 -1.53 -15.19
CA GLU A 67 -9.30 -2.62 -16.09
C GLU A 67 -8.95 -3.90 -15.31
N THR A 68 -8.45 -3.74 -14.09
CA THR A 68 -8.09 -4.84 -13.20
C THR A 68 -8.99 -4.84 -11.97
N ASN A 69 -9.53 -6.01 -11.63
CA ASN A 69 -10.30 -6.22 -10.42
C ASN A 69 -9.43 -6.91 -9.38
N SER A 70 -8.96 -6.16 -8.38
CA SER A 70 -8.36 -6.75 -7.19
C SER A 70 -9.20 -6.40 -5.96
N VAL A 71 -9.41 -7.37 -5.09
CA VAL A 71 -10.05 -7.16 -3.78
C VAL A 71 -8.96 -7.15 -2.73
N CYS A 72 -8.82 -6.02 -2.04
CA CYS A 72 -7.78 -5.82 -1.04
C CYS A 72 -8.40 -5.52 0.31
N SER A 73 -7.93 -6.19 1.34
CA SER A 73 -8.30 -5.94 2.75
C SER A 73 -7.04 -5.69 3.56
N GLY A 74 -7.01 -4.60 4.33
CA GLY A 74 -5.87 -4.25 5.17
C GLY A 74 -6.31 -3.86 6.58
N GLN A 75 -5.61 -4.37 7.59
CA GLN A 75 -5.87 -4.09 8.99
C GLN A 75 -4.60 -3.71 9.75
N VAL A 76 -4.67 -2.65 10.55
CA VAL A 76 -3.69 -2.33 11.58
C VAL A 76 -4.24 -2.85 12.90
N LEU A 77 -3.49 -3.74 13.53
CA LEU A 77 -3.90 -4.37 14.78
C LEU A 77 -3.89 -3.34 15.93
N HIS A 78 -4.80 -3.50 16.87
CA HIS A 78 -4.93 -2.63 18.05
C HIS A 78 -3.65 -2.58 18.89
N CYS A 79 -2.99 -3.72 19.09
CA CYS A 79 -1.69 -3.86 19.74
C CYS A 79 -0.84 -4.89 18.98
N PRO A 80 0.46 -5.03 19.30
CA PRO A 80 1.27 -6.09 18.73
C PRO A 80 0.71 -7.48 19.07
N TYR A 81 0.55 -8.35 18.06
CA TYR A 81 0.08 -9.71 18.21
C TYR A 81 1.23 -10.69 17.97
N ASP A 82 1.23 -11.79 18.73
CA ASP A 82 2.10 -12.92 18.45
C ASP A 82 1.68 -13.66 17.16
N PHE A 83 2.49 -14.63 16.76
CA PHE A 83 2.28 -15.39 15.54
C PHE A 83 0.90 -16.06 15.46
N GLU A 84 0.46 -16.74 16.53
CA GLU A 84 -0.79 -17.51 16.52
C GLU A 84 -2.02 -16.60 16.53
N LYS A 85 -1.97 -15.53 17.30
CA LYS A 85 -3.05 -14.54 17.36
C LYS A 85 -3.18 -13.77 16.04
N ALA A 86 -2.05 -13.39 15.42
CA ALA A 86 -2.07 -12.76 14.11
C ALA A 86 -2.56 -13.72 13.02
N LYS A 87 -2.23 -15.02 13.10
CA LYS A 87 -2.74 -16.06 12.20
C LYS A 87 -4.26 -16.19 12.25
N LEU A 88 -4.85 -16.06 13.45
CA LEU A 88 -6.30 -16.06 13.60
C LEU A 88 -6.94 -14.86 12.86
N VAL A 89 -6.36 -13.68 13.02
CA VAL A 89 -6.83 -12.48 12.30
C VAL A 89 -6.71 -12.66 10.78
N VAL A 90 -5.63 -13.28 10.29
CA VAL A 90 -5.48 -13.60 8.86
C VAL A 90 -6.61 -14.50 8.37
N LYS A 91 -7.03 -15.50 9.16
CA LYS A 91 -8.18 -16.36 8.82
C LYS A 91 -9.49 -15.57 8.74
N GLU A 92 -9.76 -14.71 9.73
CA GLU A 92 -10.96 -13.87 9.76
C GLU A 92 -10.99 -12.90 8.57
N MET A 93 -9.88 -12.24 8.28
CA MET A 93 -9.76 -11.34 7.12
C MET A 93 -9.93 -12.08 5.79
N THR A 94 -9.44 -13.31 5.69
CA THR A 94 -9.60 -14.14 4.50
C THR A 94 -11.06 -14.54 4.31
N ASP A 95 -11.75 -14.93 5.38
CA ASP A 95 -13.18 -15.29 5.33
C ASP A 95 -14.01 -14.09 4.86
N GLN A 96 -13.78 -12.90 5.43
CA GLN A 96 -14.45 -11.67 5.00
C GLN A 96 -14.16 -11.33 3.53
N MET A 97 -12.91 -11.48 3.09
CA MET A 97 -12.54 -11.24 1.69
C MET A 97 -13.26 -12.21 0.73
N VAL A 98 -13.42 -13.46 1.13
CA VAL A 98 -14.16 -14.45 0.33
C VAL A 98 -15.64 -14.08 0.24
N LEU A 99 -16.26 -13.62 1.32
CA LEU A 99 -17.63 -13.10 1.28
C LEU A 99 -17.76 -11.93 0.30
N ASP A 100 -16.81 -11.01 0.29
CA ASP A 100 -16.79 -9.90 -0.67
C ASP A 100 -16.63 -10.38 -2.13
N LEU A 101 -15.82 -11.42 -2.38
CA LEU A 101 -15.69 -12.04 -3.70
C LEU A 101 -17.02 -12.65 -4.17
N VAL A 102 -17.69 -13.40 -3.28
CA VAL A 102 -18.97 -14.03 -3.59
C VAL A 102 -20.05 -12.99 -3.87
N ASP A 103 -20.16 -11.96 -3.03
CA ASP A 103 -21.13 -10.87 -3.19
C ASP A 103 -20.95 -10.15 -4.54
N LYS A 104 -19.70 -9.88 -4.91
CA LYS A 104 -19.34 -9.23 -6.17
C LYS A 104 -19.32 -10.20 -7.37
N LYS A 105 -19.60 -11.48 -7.17
CA LYS A 105 -19.54 -12.55 -8.20
C LYS A 105 -18.16 -12.65 -8.86
N LEU A 106 -17.12 -12.48 -8.08
CA LEU A 106 -15.72 -12.56 -8.50
C LEU A 106 -15.11 -13.89 -8.06
N VAL A 107 -14.07 -14.30 -8.78
CA VAL A 107 -13.20 -15.43 -8.45
C VAL A 107 -11.76 -14.99 -8.51
N THR A 108 -10.88 -15.69 -7.81
CA THR A 108 -9.44 -15.42 -7.81
C THR A 108 -8.65 -16.70 -8.02
N ASP A 109 -7.48 -16.58 -8.60
CA ASP A 109 -6.46 -17.64 -8.69
C ASP A 109 -5.14 -17.24 -8.04
N GLN A 110 -5.05 -16.02 -7.51
CA GLN A 110 -3.83 -15.54 -6.85
C GLN A 110 -4.14 -14.73 -5.60
N ILE A 111 -3.46 -15.06 -4.50
CA ILE A 111 -3.53 -14.31 -3.25
C ILE A 111 -2.14 -13.77 -2.89
N VAL A 112 -2.11 -12.51 -2.52
CA VAL A 112 -0.93 -11.83 -2.00
C VAL A 112 -1.14 -11.53 -0.52
N LEU A 113 -0.18 -11.90 0.32
CA LEU A 113 -0.18 -11.62 1.75
C LEU A 113 1.03 -10.77 2.12
N THR A 114 0.77 -9.68 2.85
CA THR A 114 1.82 -8.84 3.43
C THR A 114 1.57 -8.68 4.93
N VAL A 115 2.57 -9.01 5.75
CA VAL A 115 2.50 -8.93 7.20
C VAL A 115 3.60 -8.00 7.71
N GLY A 116 3.19 -6.87 8.27
CA GLY A 116 4.10 -5.89 8.84
C GLY A 116 4.32 -6.12 10.33
N TYR A 117 5.58 -6.08 10.75
CA TYR A 117 5.98 -6.28 12.13
C TYR A 117 5.94 -4.99 12.96
N ASP A 118 5.80 -5.13 14.27
CA ASP A 118 5.77 -4.01 15.19
C ASP A 118 7.18 -3.49 15.51
N ILE A 119 7.27 -2.20 15.81
CA ILE A 119 8.50 -1.53 16.25
C ILE A 119 9.05 -2.11 17.57
N GLU A 120 8.20 -2.68 18.41
CA GLU A 120 8.57 -3.28 19.68
C GLU A 120 9.61 -4.40 19.50
N ASN A 121 9.61 -5.09 18.36
CA ASN A 121 10.63 -6.09 18.05
C ASN A 121 12.05 -5.55 18.04
N LEU A 122 12.25 -4.26 17.77
CA LEU A 122 13.57 -3.61 17.76
C LEU A 122 13.79 -2.66 18.94
N ASN A 123 12.75 -2.26 19.66
CA ASN A 123 12.84 -1.41 20.82
C ASN A 123 13.08 -2.23 22.10
N ASN A 124 12.57 -3.46 22.17
CA ASN A 124 12.86 -4.38 23.27
C ASN A 124 14.26 -4.99 23.09
N ALA A 125 15.12 -4.82 24.10
CA ALA A 125 16.54 -5.22 24.04
C ALA A 125 16.72 -6.73 23.80
N ASP A 126 15.88 -7.57 24.40
CA ASP A 126 16.00 -9.04 24.29
C ASP A 126 15.50 -9.54 22.92
N ARG A 127 14.40 -9.00 22.40
CA ARG A 127 13.91 -9.31 21.06
C ARG A 127 14.88 -8.83 19.97
N LYS A 128 15.44 -7.64 20.13
CA LYS A 128 16.43 -7.07 19.22
C LYS A 128 17.69 -7.91 19.10
N LYS A 129 18.15 -8.52 20.20
CA LYS A 129 19.33 -9.43 20.18
C LYS A 129 19.09 -10.70 19.40
N GLN A 130 17.83 -11.17 19.38
CA GLN A 130 17.43 -12.39 18.68
C GLN A 130 17.12 -12.17 17.20
N TYR A 131 16.86 -10.91 16.79
CA TYR A 131 16.53 -10.59 15.41
C TYR A 131 17.76 -10.30 14.57
N HIS A 132 18.03 -11.14 13.58
CA HIS A 132 19.14 -11.02 12.64
C HIS A 132 18.69 -10.73 11.20
N GLY A 133 17.40 -10.43 11.01
CA GLY A 133 16.83 -10.15 9.69
C GLY A 133 17.05 -8.71 9.23
N GLU A 134 16.53 -8.40 8.07
CA GLU A 134 16.61 -7.08 7.44
C GLU A 134 15.75 -6.05 8.19
N VAL A 135 16.32 -4.86 8.43
CA VAL A 135 15.63 -3.72 9.05
C VAL A 135 15.33 -2.67 8.00
N THR A 136 14.09 -2.20 7.96
CA THR A 136 13.65 -1.12 7.08
C THR A 136 13.24 0.12 7.87
N ILE A 137 13.13 1.25 7.17
CA ILE A 137 12.63 2.50 7.76
C ILE A 137 11.21 2.73 7.24
N ASP A 138 10.27 2.89 8.17
CA ASP A 138 8.89 3.20 7.81
C ASP A 138 8.71 4.67 7.38
N ARG A 139 7.50 5.02 6.91
CA ARG A 139 7.17 6.39 6.48
C ARG A 139 7.28 7.47 7.58
N TYR A 140 7.42 7.05 8.83
CA TYR A 140 7.60 7.94 9.99
C TYR A 140 9.06 8.04 10.43
N GLY A 141 10.00 7.43 9.68
CA GLY A 141 11.41 7.39 10.00
C GLY A 141 11.80 6.37 11.09
N ARG A 142 10.90 5.45 11.46
CA ARG A 142 11.14 4.45 12.50
C ARG A 142 11.74 3.19 11.91
N ARG A 143 12.72 2.63 12.59
CA ARG A 143 13.31 1.33 12.23
C ARG A 143 12.36 0.21 12.64
N ILE A 144 12.01 -0.64 11.69
CA ILE A 144 11.14 -1.80 11.88
C ILE A 144 11.74 -3.03 11.18
N PRO A 145 11.45 -4.27 11.61
CA PRO A 145 11.78 -5.45 10.83
C PRO A 145 11.13 -5.36 9.45
N LYS A 146 11.83 -5.84 8.43
CA LYS A 146 11.26 -5.92 7.07
C LYS A 146 9.99 -6.77 7.10
N HIS A 147 8.93 -6.29 6.50
CA HIS A 147 7.66 -6.99 6.42
C HIS A 147 7.81 -8.33 5.68
N ALA A 148 7.05 -9.32 6.11
CA ALA A 148 6.86 -10.55 5.36
C ALA A 148 5.95 -10.28 4.17
N HIS A 149 6.32 -10.76 2.99
CA HIS A 149 5.55 -10.61 1.77
C HIS A 149 5.63 -11.89 0.96
N GLY A 150 4.51 -12.32 0.42
CA GLY A 150 4.47 -13.50 -0.44
C GLY A 150 3.20 -13.58 -1.25
N THR A 151 3.27 -14.41 -2.28
CA THR A 151 2.18 -14.70 -3.19
C THR A 151 1.96 -16.21 -3.22
N THR A 152 0.71 -16.62 -3.33
CA THR A 152 0.31 -18.00 -3.60
C THR A 152 -0.67 -18.03 -4.77
N ASN A 153 -0.44 -18.95 -5.70
CA ASN A 153 -1.33 -19.19 -6.82
C ASN A 153 -2.21 -20.40 -6.51
N LEU A 154 -3.49 -20.26 -6.74
CA LEU A 154 -4.48 -21.34 -6.65
C LEU A 154 -4.45 -22.14 -7.96
N LYS A 155 -4.77 -23.42 -7.88
CA LYS A 155 -4.75 -24.30 -9.05
C LYS A 155 -5.81 -23.95 -10.12
N ARG A 156 -6.80 -23.16 -9.73
CA ARG A 156 -7.92 -22.69 -10.57
C ARG A 156 -8.54 -21.45 -9.98
N GLN A 157 -9.24 -20.69 -10.80
CA GLN A 157 -10.07 -19.58 -10.34
C GLN A 157 -11.20 -20.11 -9.43
N THR A 158 -11.35 -19.51 -8.25
CA THR A 158 -12.31 -19.96 -7.24
C THR A 158 -12.69 -18.84 -6.29
N SER A 159 -13.88 -18.97 -5.68
CA SER A 159 -14.32 -18.23 -4.50
C SER A 159 -14.58 -19.19 -3.31
N SER A 160 -13.99 -20.39 -3.35
CA SER A 160 -14.15 -21.38 -2.26
C SER A 160 -13.38 -20.93 -1.01
N THR A 161 -14.11 -20.66 0.08
CA THR A 161 -13.55 -20.29 1.38
C THR A 161 -12.47 -21.26 1.82
N LYS A 162 -12.75 -22.57 1.74
CA LYS A 162 -11.79 -23.59 2.15
C LYS A 162 -10.48 -23.52 1.36
N MET A 163 -10.55 -23.47 0.04
CA MET A 163 -9.36 -23.46 -0.81
C MET A 163 -8.52 -22.21 -0.60
N ILE A 164 -9.16 -21.06 -0.51
CA ILE A 164 -8.48 -19.78 -0.32
C ILE A 164 -7.86 -19.71 1.08
N THR A 165 -8.61 -20.08 2.12
CA THR A 165 -8.11 -20.06 3.50
C THR A 165 -6.95 -21.02 3.70
N ASP A 166 -7.04 -22.26 3.19
CA ASP A 166 -5.96 -23.25 3.30
C ASP A 166 -4.67 -22.69 2.65
N ALA A 167 -4.77 -22.10 1.44
CA ALA A 167 -3.64 -21.53 0.73
C ALA A 167 -3.04 -20.30 1.42
N VAL A 168 -3.87 -19.41 1.99
CA VAL A 168 -3.41 -18.23 2.74
C VAL A 168 -2.69 -18.64 4.01
N ILE A 169 -3.19 -19.64 4.72
CA ILE A 169 -2.59 -20.11 5.97
C ILE A 169 -1.26 -20.83 5.70
N GLU A 170 -1.18 -21.62 4.65
CA GLU A 170 0.09 -22.22 4.22
C GLU A 170 1.11 -21.13 3.85
N LEU A 171 0.68 -20.09 3.12
CA LEU A 171 1.50 -18.93 2.80
C LEU A 171 1.98 -18.20 4.05
N TYR A 172 1.08 -17.95 5.00
CA TYR A 172 1.39 -17.30 6.28
C TYR A 172 2.47 -18.08 7.05
N ASP A 173 2.27 -19.40 7.22
CA ASP A 173 3.20 -20.28 7.93
C ASP A 173 4.60 -20.33 7.30
N ARG A 174 4.67 -20.11 5.98
CA ARG A 174 5.91 -20.13 5.21
C ARG A 174 6.69 -18.82 5.28
N ILE A 175 5.99 -17.66 5.30
CA ILE A 175 6.65 -16.35 5.15
C ILE A 175 6.81 -15.59 6.47
N VAL A 176 5.96 -15.83 7.47
CA VAL A 176 5.95 -15.04 8.71
C VAL A 176 6.91 -15.61 9.74
N ASP A 177 7.75 -14.75 10.31
CA ASP A 177 8.65 -15.13 11.40
C ASP A 177 7.85 -15.32 12.70
N ARG A 178 7.95 -16.52 13.28
CA ARG A 178 7.23 -16.93 14.50
C ARG A 178 7.65 -16.16 15.76
N ASN A 179 8.84 -15.58 15.75
CA ASN A 179 9.40 -14.88 16.90
C ASN A 179 9.05 -13.38 16.93
N LEU A 180 8.48 -12.86 15.84
CA LEU A 180 8.21 -11.44 15.70
C LEU A 180 6.75 -11.11 16.01
N LEU A 181 6.56 -9.96 16.64
CA LEU A 181 5.24 -9.38 16.88
C LEU A 181 4.74 -8.70 15.60
N VAL A 182 3.50 -9.02 15.24
CA VAL A 182 2.80 -8.50 14.06
C VAL A 182 2.01 -7.25 14.43
N ARG A 183 2.00 -6.26 13.53
CA ARG A 183 1.25 -5.01 13.69
C ARG A 183 0.27 -4.73 12.56
N ARG A 184 0.54 -5.22 11.36
CA ARG A 184 -0.27 -4.95 10.17
C ARG A 184 -0.42 -6.21 9.33
N ILE A 185 -1.61 -6.40 8.79
CA ILE A 185 -1.91 -7.48 7.86
C ILE A 185 -2.57 -6.86 6.64
N ASN A 186 -2.18 -7.30 5.45
CA ASN A 186 -2.80 -6.93 4.19
C ASN A 186 -2.93 -8.15 3.31
N ILE A 187 -4.13 -8.41 2.80
CA ILE A 187 -4.47 -9.53 1.92
C ILE A 187 -5.06 -8.96 0.65
N THR A 188 -4.62 -9.45 -0.49
CA THR A 188 -5.14 -9.05 -1.80
C THR A 188 -5.45 -10.30 -2.62
N ALA A 189 -6.63 -10.36 -3.20
CA ALA A 189 -7.04 -11.31 -4.23
C ALA A 189 -6.97 -10.61 -5.59
N ASN A 190 -6.26 -11.22 -6.56
CA ASN A 190 -6.09 -10.74 -7.93
C ASN A 190 -6.92 -11.59 -8.90
#